data_aa1cf04c8aa42a449b0643508575a341
#
_entry.id   aa1cf04c8aa42a449b0643508575a341
#
_cell.length_a   1.000
_cell.length_b   1.000
_cell.length_c   1.000
_cell.angle_alpha   90.00
_cell.angle_beta   90.00
_cell.angle_gamma   90.00
#
_symmetry.space_group_name_H-M   'P 1'
#
loop_
_entity.id
_entity.type
_entity.pdbx_description
1 polymer ?
#
loop_
_entity_poly.entity_id
_entity_poly.type
_entity_poly.pdbx_seq_one_letter_code
_entity_poly.pdbx_strand_id
1 'polypeptide(L)'
;MRLFTSIALLTASAFFCGSSIAGAQSAASSSMKVLRLSPALDQLIAPGTEPEVVSGGYVFTEGPMWRNGRLWFSDEDGDRVHAITSDGHDTVLVNFKTGPFARRNGRKTGPNAMATAGDGSVVMCEQYGRAVVRLVGAPGQLRPEPFFDSYQGKRLNSPNDLVFLPDGSFFFTDPPFGLPGRDHDPSKQLPFDGVFHYKDGKLTPIIKNLTLPNGIALSPDNRTLYVNNSGPAQRVIAYPLHQDGSVGAPHDLIDFTGKEGPGVPDGMKVDSRGNIWTTGPGGIRILTPEGKVLGQIQLPEVAANLAWGDNGTTLYITARTHVYRLQTLVRGYLPAFRR
;
A
#
# COMPACT_ATOMS: atom_id res chain seq x y z
N MET A 1 -2.79 -65.74 49.36
CA MET A 1 -4.10 -65.64 50.04
C MET A 1 -4.37 -64.15 50.33
N ARG A 2 -5.05 -63.47 49.44
CA ARG A 2 -5.75 -62.19 49.69
C ARG A 2 -6.73 -61.97 48.52
N LEU A 3 -7.99 -61.80 48.92
CA LEU A 3 -9.16 -61.69 48.05
C LEU A 3 -9.15 -60.41 47.23
N PHE A 4 -9.59 -60.52 46.02
CA PHE A 4 -10.01 -59.41 45.15
C PHE A 4 -11.52 -59.27 45.28
N THR A 5 -11.97 -58.09 45.72
CA THR A 5 -13.40 -57.70 45.73
C THR A 5 -13.60 -56.73 44.57
N SER A 6 -14.37 -57.16 43.58
CA SER A 6 -14.79 -56.33 42.44
C SER A 6 -16.00 -55.49 42.83
N ILE A 7 -15.91 -54.17 42.68
CA ILE A 7 -17.04 -53.24 42.77
C ILE A 7 -17.43 -52.85 41.37
N ALA A 8 -18.61 -53.18 40.93
CA ALA A 8 -19.23 -52.75 39.71
C ALA A 8 -19.82 -51.34 39.89
N LEU A 9 -19.40 -50.40 39.08
CA LEU A 9 -19.99 -49.04 39.01
C LEU A 9 -20.95 -49.00 37.82
N LEU A 10 -22.23 -48.83 38.10
CA LEU A 10 -23.26 -48.47 37.11
C LEU A 10 -23.04 -47.00 36.68
N THR A 11 -22.80 -46.75 35.42
CA THR A 11 -22.83 -45.41 34.82
C THR A 11 -24.20 -45.17 34.20
N ALA A 12 -24.94 -44.23 34.79
CA ALA A 12 -26.17 -43.71 34.20
C ALA A 12 -25.83 -42.69 33.13
N SER A 13 -26.23 -43.00 31.90
CA SER A 13 -26.10 -42.06 30.78
C SER A 13 -27.24 -41.04 30.79
N ALA A 14 -26.95 -39.82 31.17
CA ALA A 14 -27.87 -38.71 30.98
C ALA A 14 -27.72 -38.13 29.55
N PHE A 15 -28.77 -38.29 28.76
CA PHE A 15 -28.92 -37.59 27.48
C PHE A 15 -29.15 -36.09 27.74
N PHE A 16 -28.13 -35.27 27.50
CA PHE A 16 -28.31 -33.83 27.39
C PHE A 16 -28.68 -33.49 25.94
N CYS A 17 -29.92 -33.12 25.71
CA CYS A 17 -30.40 -32.52 24.48
C CYS A 17 -29.89 -31.08 24.43
N GLY A 18 -28.70 -30.88 23.87
CA GLY A 18 -28.13 -29.56 23.68
C GLY A 18 -28.75 -28.90 22.44
N SER A 19 -29.65 -27.95 22.64
CA SER A 19 -30.15 -27.05 21.60
C SER A 19 -29.00 -26.18 21.12
N SER A 20 -28.46 -26.49 19.93
CA SER A 20 -27.49 -25.65 19.26
C SER A 20 -28.19 -24.37 18.79
N ILE A 21 -28.02 -23.29 19.54
CA ILE A 21 -28.29 -21.96 19.03
C ILE A 21 -27.15 -21.63 18.03
N ALA A 22 -27.38 -21.95 16.77
CA ALA A 22 -26.57 -21.43 15.70
C ALA A 22 -26.81 -19.92 15.62
N GLY A 23 -25.99 -19.18 16.35
CA GLY A 23 -25.83 -17.74 16.13
C GLY A 23 -25.31 -17.54 14.72
N ALA A 24 -26.20 -17.29 13.78
CA ALA A 24 -25.84 -16.74 12.48
C ALA A 24 -25.23 -15.36 12.73
N GLN A 25 -23.89 -15.31 12.85
CA GLN A 25 -23.16 -14.08 12.60
C GLN A 25 -23.43 -13.73 11.13
N SER A 26 -24.37 -12.81 10.92
CA SER A 26 -24.55 -12.09 9.69
C SER A 26 -23.18 -11.43 9.39
N ALA A 27 -22.36 -12.07 8.57
CA ALA A 27 -21.30 -11.40 7.89
C ALA A 27 -21.99 -10.31 7.07
N ALA A 28 -21.92 -9.06 7.54
CA ALA A 28 -22.32 -7.92 6.77
C ALA A 28 -21.52 -8.02 5.46
N SER A 29 -22.19 -8.37 4.37
CA SER A 29 -21.66 -8.28 3.03
C SER A 29 -21.25 -6.83 2.86
N SER A 30 -19.97 -6.52 3.00
CA SER A 30 -19.45 -5.19 2.73
C SER A 30 -19.57 -4.99 1.22
N SER A 31 -20.67 -4.36 0.81
CA SER A 31 -20.95 -4.07 -0.58
C SER A 31 -19.92 -3.09 -1.11
N MET A 32 -19.39 -3.37 -2.30
CA MET A 32 -18.63 -2.39 -3.06
C MET A 32 -19.54 -1.20 -3.36
N LYS A 33 -19.16 0.01 -2.94
CA LYS A 33 -19.97 1.20 -3.21
C LYS A 33 -19.17 2.50 -3.07
N VAL A 34 -19.69 3.52 -3.71
CA VAL A 34 -19.20 4.91 -3.59
C VAL A 34 -20.18 5.70 -2.72
N LEU A 35 -19.73 6.09 -1.52
CA LEU A 35 -20.48 6.97 -0.63
C LEU A 35 -20.23 8.44 -1.04
N ARG A 36 -21.29 9.15 -1.37
CA ARG A 36 -21.26 10.55 -1.78
C ARG A 36 -21.50 11.44 -0.58
N LEU A 37 -20.45 12.12 -0.11
CA LEU A 37 -20.51 13.01 1.05
C LEU A 37 -20.59 14.49 0.65
N SER A 38 -20.35 14.76 -0.64
CA SER A 38 -20.49 16.10 -1.24
C SER A 38 -20.96 15.96 -2.70
N PRO A 39 -21.83 16.87 -3.19
CA PRO A 39 -22.21 16.91 -4.60
C PRO A 39 -21.02 17.11 -5.55
N ALA A 40 -19.92 17.67 -5.08
CA ALA A 40 -18.70 17.86 -5.88
C ALA A 40 -18.06 16.53 -6.30
N LEU A 41 -18.34 15.42 -5.61
CA LEU A 41 -17.88 14.09 -6.02
C LEU A 41 -18.42 13.67 -7.40
N ASP A 42 -19.60 14.16 -7.80
CA ASP A 42 -20.22 13.85 -9.10
C ASP A 42 -19.39 14.37 -10.28
N GLN A 43 -18.49 15.32 -10.03
CA GLN A 43 -17.52 15.81 -11.01
C GLN A 43 -16.28 14.89 -11.14
N LEU A 44 -16.11 13.95 -10.23
CA LEU A 44 -14.96 13.02 -10.17
C LEU A 44 -15.38 11.60 -10.50
N ILE A 45 -16.56 11.18 -10.04
CA ILE A 45 -17.12 9.84 -10.24
C ILE A 45 -18.59 10.00 -10.66
N ALA A 46 -18.98 9.47 -11.81
CA ALA A 46 -20.38 9.53 -12.26
C ALA A 46 -21.34 8.88 -11.24
N PRO A 47 -22.54 9.43 -11.04
CA PRO A 47 -23.57 8.76 -10.24
C PRO A 47 -23.84 7.33 -10.72
N GLY A 48 -23.94 6.38 -9.79
CA GLY A 48 -24.16 4.96 -10.09
C GLY A 48 -22.91 4.17 -10.47
N THR A 49 -21.74 4.82 -10.60
CA THR A 49 -20.49 4.08 -10.81
C THR A 49 -20.05 3.41 -9.49
N GLU A 50 -19.74 2.12 -9.56
CA GLU A 50 -19.26 1.32 -8.42
C GLU A 50 -17.94 0.63 -8.78
N PRO A 51 -17.11 0.26 -7.79
CA PRO A 51 -15.91 -0.54 -8.03
C PRO A 51 -16.27 -1.91 -8.56
N GLU A 52 -15.38 -2.51 -9.33
CA GLU A 52 -15.48 -3.89 -9.81
C GLU A 52 -14.17 -4.66 -9.57
N VAL A 53 -14.26 -5.98 -9.40
CA VAL A 53 -13.09 -6.86 -9.27
C VAL A 53 -12.46 -7.05 -10.64
N VAL A 54 -11.14 -6.91 -10.71
CA VAL A 54 -10.35 -7.19 -11.93
C VAL A 54 -9.67 -8.54 -11.82
N SER A 55 -9.04 -8.84 -10.67
CA SER A 55 -8.28 -10.06 -10.45
C SER A 55 -8.20 -10.36 -8.95
N GLY A 56 -7.85 -11.61 -8.59
CA GLY A 56 -7.74 -12.04 -7.20
C GLY A 56 -6.97 -13.34 -7.03
N GLY A 57 -6.87 -13.80 -5.78
CA GLY A 57 -6.12 -15.01 -5.41
C GLY A 57 -4.69 -14.73 -4.99
N TYR A 58 -4.38 -13.48 -4.66
CA TYR A 58 -3.09 -13.03 -4.13
C TYR A 58 -3.03 -13.21 -2.61
N VAL A 59 -1.86 -12.96 -2.01
CA VAL A 59 -1.69 -13.02 -0.56
C VAL A 59 -1.86 -11.62 0.05
N PHE A 60 -1.14 -10.63 -0.47
CA PHE A 60 -1.29 -9.23 -0.08
C PHE A 60 -0.84 -8.30 -1.21
N THR A 61 -1.80 -7.68 -1.87
CA THR A 61 -1.54 -6.81 -3.03
C THR A 61 -1.18 -5.40 -2.61
N GLU A 62 -0.08 -4.86 -3.15
CA GLU A 62 0.50 -3.57 -2.83
C GLU A 62 1.21 -2.93 -4.04
N GLY A 63 1.64 -1.68 -3.88
CA GLY A 63 2.55 -0.98 -4.76
C GLY A 63 2.15 -0.91 -6.23
N PRO A 64 0.90 -0.58 -6.56
CA PRO A 64 0.44 -0.61 -7.94
C PRO A 64 1.02 0.55 -8.76
N MET A 65 1.40 0.26 -10.01
CA MET A 65 1.72 1.25 -11.03
C MET A 65 1.22 0.82 -12.41
N TRP A 66 0.83 1.78 -13.22
CA TRP A 66 0.46 1.50 -14.62
C TRP A 66 1.68 1.63 -15.54
N ARG A 67 1.96 0.58 -16.30
CA ARG A 67 3.10 0.55 -17.21
C ARG A 67 2.83 -0.35 -18.42
N ASN A 68 3.13 0.14 -19.63
CA ASN A 68 3.02 -0.63 -20.87
C ASN A 68 1.64 -1.29 -21.07
N GLY A 69 0.56 -0.55 -20.79
CA GLY A 69 -0.81 -1.03 -20.96
C GLY A 69 -1.24 -2.09 -19.93
N ARG A 70 -0.52 -2.23 -18.81
CA ARG A 70 -0.83 -3.18 -17.74
C ARG A 70 -0.69 -2.54 -16.37
N LEU A 71 -1.45 -3.03 -15.41
CA LEU A 71 -1.22 -2.74 -14.00
C LEU A 71 -0.13 -3.68 -13.49
N TRP A 72 1.01 -3.11 -13.08
CA TRP A 72 2.02 -3.81 -12.30
C TRP A 72 1.73 -3.61 -10.83
N PHE A 73 1.88 -4.65 -10.01
CA PHE A 73 1.72 -4.56 -8.57
C PHE A 73 2.53 -5.65 -7.87
N SER A 74 2.77 -5.44 -6.60
CA SER A 74 3.43 -6.39 -5.71
C SER A 74 2.40 -7.28 -5.03
N ASP A 75 2.60 -8.60 -5.05
CA ASP A 75 2.05 -9.51 -4.07
C ASP A 75 3.10 -9.63 -2.95
N GLU A 76 3.08 -8.69 -1.98
CA GLU A 76 4.12 -8.47 -0.99
C GLU A 76 4.40 -9.74 -0.19
N ASP A 77 3.36 -10.32 0.42
CA ASP A 77 3.45 -11.57 1.17
C ASP A 77 3.54 -12.80 0.26
N GLY A 78 3.08 -12.69 -0.97
CA GLY A 78 3.29 -13.65 -2.04
C GLY A 78 4.71 -13.65 -2.58
N ASP A 79 5.50 -12.61 -2.28
CA ASP A 79 6.89 -12.41 -2.70
C ASP A 79 7.06 -12.47 -4.22
N ARG A 80 6.16 -11.74 -4.93
CA ARG A 80 6.11 -11.68 -6.39
C ARG A 80 5.77 -10.28 -6.88
N VAL A 81 6.18 -10.00 -8.10
CA VAL A 81 5.68 -8.86 -8.88
C VAL A 81 4.83 -9.38 -10.02
N HIS A 82 3.64 -8.85 -10.15
CA HIS A 82 2.64 -9.22 -11.15
C HIS A 82 2.41 -8.10 -12.15
N ALA A 83 1.89 -8.44 -13.33
CA ALA A 83 1.33 -7.51 -14.29
C ALA A 83 0.02 -8.06 -14.84
N ILE A 84 -1.07 -7.34 -14.65
CA ILE A 84 -2.38 -7.70 -15.18
C ILE A 84 -2.82 -6.74 -16.28
N THR A 85 -3.51 -7.29 -17.28
CA THR A 85 -4.23 -6.51 -18.29
C THR A 85 -5.56 -5.99 -17.73
N SER A 86 -6.21 -5.08 -18.44
CA SER A 86 -7.51 -4.55 -18.03
C SER A 86 -8.61 -5.61 -17.96
N ASP A 87 -8.49 -6.72 -18.69
CA ASP A 87 -9.39 -7.88 -18.62
C ASP A 87 -8.97 -8.91 -17.55
N GLY A 88 -7.94 -8.62 -16.73
CA GLY A 88 -7.54 -9.42 -15.59
C GLY A 88 -6.56 -10.56 -15.89
N HIS A 89 -6.03 -10.67 -17.13
CA HIS A 89 -5.00 -11.67 -17.44
C HIS A 89 -3.72 -11.36 -16.70
N ASP A 90 -3.28 -12.29 -15.83
CA ASP A 90 -2.13 -12.12 -14.94
C ASP A 90 -0.85 -12.75 -15.52
N THR A 91 0.26 -12.09 -15.28
CA THR A 91 1.61 -12.55 -15.61
C THR A 91 2.53 -12.25 -14.42
N VAL A 92 3.20 -13.28 -13.90
CA VAL A 92 4.26 -13.08 -12.90
C VAL A 92 5.51 -12.55 -13.60
N LEU A 93 5.92 -11.35 -13.25
CA LEU A 93 7.11 -10.69 -13.81
C LEU A 93 8.39 -11.08 -13.07
N VAL A 94 8.33 -11.15 -11.74
CA VAL A 94 9.43 -11.56 -10.86
C VAL A 94 8.89 -12.46 -9.77
N ASN A 95 9.59 -13.56 -9.48
CA ASN A 95 9.27 -14.46 -8.38
C ASN A 95 10.48 -14.56 -7.45
N PHE A 96 10.38 -14.00 -6.25
CA PHE A 96 11.44 -14.01 -5.26
C PHE A 96 11.47 -15.27 -4.39
N LYS A 97 10.46 -16.13 -4.47
CA LYS A 97 10.45 -17.42 -3.75
C LYS A 97 11.28 -18.49 -4.46
N THR A 98 11.35 -18.40 -5.78
CA THR A 98 11.99 -19.42 -6.63
C THR A 98 12.85 -18.76 -7.70
N GLY A 99 13.76 -19.56 -8.29
CA GLY A 99 14.61 -19.09 -9.37
C GLY A 99 15.86 -18.34 -8.88
N PRO A 100 16.52 -17.59 -9.77
CA PRO A 100 17.83 -17.02 -9.49
C PRO A 100 17.81 -15.89 -8.45
N PHE A 101 16.65 -15.32 -8.16
CA PHE A 101 16.47 -14.20 -7.21
C PHE A 101 15.96 -14.67 -5.84
N ALA A 102 15.69 -15.96 -5.68
CA ALA A 102 15.25 -16.51 -4.40
C ALA A 102 16.31 -16.24 -3.31
N ARG A 103 15.87 -15.71 -2.19
CA ARG A 103 16.76 -15.45 -1.05
C ARG A 103 17.24 -16.77 -0.45
N ARG A 104 18.53 -17.03 -0.44
CA ARG A 104 19.15 -18.27 0.02
C ARG A 104 18.86 -18.62 1.48
N ASN A 105 18.50 -17.63 2.30
CA ASN A 105 18.17 -17.80 3.72
C ASN A 105 16.69 -17.93 4.00
N GLY A 106 15.83 -18.07 2.96
CA GLY A 106 14.38 -18.19 3.07
C GLY A 106 13.66 -16.93 3.54
N ARG A 107 14.36 -15.79 3.68
CA ARG A 107 13.72 -14.53 4.03
C ARG A 107 12.93 -14.00 2.83
N LYS A 108 11.74 -13.48 3.09
CA LYS A 108 10.94 -12.76 2.09
C LYS A 108 11.67 -11.50 1.64
N THR A 109 11.46 -11.10 0.40
CA THR A 109 11.90 -9.81 -0.13
C THR A 109 10.88 -8.73 0.21
N GLY A 110 9.58 -9.08 0.13
CA GLY A 110 8.47 -8.16 0.34
C GLY A 110 8.53 -7.01 -0.66
N PRO A 111 8.37 -7.29 -1.97
CA PRO A 111 8.23 -6.21 -2.94
C PRO A 111 7.06 -5.33 -2.51
N ASN A 112 7.24 -4.02 -2.58
CA ASN A 112 6.20 -3.06 -2.22
C ASN A 112 6.05 -2.03 -3.35
N ALA A 113 5.97 -0.74 -3.08
CA ALA A 113 5.73 0.24 -4.12
C ALA A 113 6.78 0.24 -5.22
N MET A 114 6.31 0.53 -6.43
CA MET A 114 7.12 0.62 -7.64
C MET A 114 6.81 1.90 -8.40
N ALA A 115 7.84 2.47 -9.06
CA ALA A 115 7.66 3.55 -10.00
C ALA A 115 8.65 3.46 -11.16
N THR A 116 8.24 3.99 -12.33
CA THR A 116 9.10 4.08 -13.50
C THR A 116 10.08 5.25 -13.34
N ALA A 117 11.37 4.99 -13.49
CA ALA A 117 12.42 6.00 -13.52
C ALA A 117 12.60 6.61 -14.92
N GLY A 118 13.31 7.73 -15.01
CA GLY A 118 13.54 8.45 -16.26
C GLY A 118 14.29 7.65 -17.33
N ASP A 119 15.17 6.74 -16.93
CA ASP A 119 15.87 5.81 -17.82
C ASP A 119 15.02 4.61 -18.28
N GLY A 120 13.80 4.53 -17.78
CA GLY A 120 12.86 3.47 -18.07
C GLY A 120 13.01 2.20 -17.24
N SER A 121 13.94 2.15 -16.31
CA SER A 121 13.97 1.11 -15.27
C SER A 121 12.78 1.28 -14.33
N VAL A 122 12.55 0.27 -13.48
CA VAL A 122 11.57 0.35 -12.39
C VAL A 122 12.33 0.41 -11.08
N VAL A 123 12.09 1.44 -10.28
CA VAL A 123 12.56 1.50 -8.89
C VAL A 123 11.49 0.89 -8.00
N MET A 124 11.91 0.00 -7.10
CA MET A 124 11.03 -0.76 -6.23
C MET A 124 11.54 -0.74 -4.79
N CYS A 125 10.61 -0.56 -3.85
CA CYS A 125 10.87 -0.75 -2.43
C CYS A 125 10.77 -2.24 -2.07
N GLU A 126 11.77 -2.76 -1.36
CA GLU A 126 11.76 -4.10 -0.76
C GLU A 126 11.58 -3.96 0.75
N GLN A 127 10.37 -4.22 1.26
CA GLN A 127 10.04 -4.00 2.67
C GLN A 127 10.83 -4.94 3.60
N TYR A 128 10.77 -6.25 3.38
CA TYR A 128 11.53 -7.22 4.18
C TYR A 128 13.00 -7.29 3.76
N GLY A 129 13.30 -6.95 2.51
CA GLY A 129 14.66 -6.77 1.99
C GLY A 129 15.39 -5.59 2.61
N ARG A 130 14.65 -4.59 3.11
CA ARG A 130 15.16 -3.35 3.69
C ARG A 130 16.06 -2.59 2.71
N ALA A 131 15.59 -2.48 1.48
CA ALA A 131 16.36 -1.89 0.39
C ALA A 131 15.45 -1.21 -0.63
N VAL A 132 16.03 -0.33 -1.43
CA VAL A 132 15.47 0.10 -2.69
C VAL A 132 16.29 -0.56 -3.79
N VAL A 133 15.61 -1.15 -4.78
CA VAL A 133 16.23 -1.86 -5.89
C VAL A 133 15.75 -1.31 -7.23
N ARG A 134 16.46 -1.63 -8.29
CA ARG A 134 16.00 -1.44 -9.66
C ARG A 134 15.65 -2.76 -10.29
N LEU A 135 14.49 -2.84 -10.93
CA LEU A 135 14.16 -3.95 -11.81
C LEU A 135 14.61 -3.57 -13.22
N VAL A 136 15.59 -4.29 -13.72
CA VAL A 136 16.17 -4.06 -15.05
C VAL A 136 16.03 -5.31 -15.92
N GLY A 137 16.04 -5.12 -17.24
CA GLY A 137 15.94 -6.19 -18.23
C GLY A 137 14.69 -6.06 -19.10
N ALA A 138 14.60 -6.94 -20.09
CA ALA A 138 13.45 -7.03 -20.98
C ALA A 138 12.25 -7.69 -20.27
N PRO A 139 11.03 -7.50 -20.77
CA PRO A 139 9.86 -8.24 -20.29
C PRO A 139 10.12 -9.76 -20.27
N GLY A 140 9.81 -10.42 -19.14
CA GLY A 140 10.10 -11.85 -18.93
C GLY A 140 11.54 -12.18 -18.49
N GLN A 141 12.43 -11.19 -18.43
CA GLN A 141 13.82 -11.31 -17.98
C GLN A 141 14.18 -10.25 -16.93
N LEU A 142 13.20 -9.72 -16.23
CA LEU A 142 13.42 -8.72 -15.20
C LEU A 142 14.20 -9.33 -14.03
N ARG A 143 15.18 -8.56 -13.55
CA ARG A 143 15.98 -8.90 -12.38
C ARG A 143 16.15 -7.69 -11.46
N PRO A 144 16.16 -7.90 -10.15
CA PRO A 144 16.47 -6.84 -9.21
C PRO A 144 17.97 -6.59 -9.21
N GLU A 145 18.35 -5.31 -9.30
CA GLU A 145 19.71 -4.84 -9.05
C GLU A 145 19.70 -3.95 -7.81
N PRO A 146 20.64 -4.14 -6.86
CA PRO A 146 20.74 -3.28 -5.69
C PRO A 146 20.87 -1.82 -6.11
N PHE A 147 20.10 -0.93 -5.47
CA PHE A 147 20.25 0.50 -5.65
C PHE A 147 20.88 1.11 -4.40
N PHE A 148 20.22 0.97 -3.25
CA PHE A 148 20.78 1.27 -1.94
C PHE A 148 19.97 0.58 -0.83
N ASP A 149 20.61 0.33 0.31
CA ASP A 149 20.00 -0.31 1.49
C ASP A 149 20.37 0.39 2.80
N SER A 150 21.12 1.48 2.73
CA SER A 150 21.68 2.13 3.91
C SER A 150 21.77 3.65 3.74
N TYR A 151 21.73 4.33 4.88
CA TYR A 151 22.00 5.75 5.02
C TYR A 151 23.08 5.97 6.09
N GLN A 152 24.21 6.61 5.73
CA GLN A 152 25.36 6.86 6.60
C GLN A 152 25.86 5.57 7.31
N GLY A 153 25.93 4.46 6.56
CA GLY A 153 26.40 3.17 7.09
C GLY A 153 25.40 2.41 7.95
N LYS A 154 24.22 2.95 8.20
CA LYS A 154 23.12 2.29 8.91
C LYS A 154 22.08 1.78 7.94
N ARG A 155 21.60 0.55 8.13
CA ARG A 155 20.56 -0.02 7.27
C ARG A 155 19.27 0.79 7.38
N LEU A 156 18.60 0.94 6.23
CA LEU A 156 17.22 1.44 6.16
C LEU A 156 16.29 0.59 7.02
N ASN A 157 15.16 1.15 7.43
CA ASN A 157 14.17 0.40 8.22
C ASN A 157 13.45 -0.62 7.33
N SER A 158 12.56 -0.19 6.46
CA SER A 158 11.92 -1.01 5.44
C SER A 158 11.21 -0.10 4.42
N PRO A 159 11.90 0.31 3.33
CA PRO A 159 11.32 1.17 2.31
C PRO A 159 9.95 0.68 1.85
N ASN A 160 8.98 1.60 1.78
CA ASN A 160 7.57 1.26 1.59
C ASN A 160 6.99 1.87 0.31
N ASP A 161 6.77 3.19 0.23
CA ASP A 161 6.20 3.84 -0.96
C ASP A 161 7.15 4.92 -1.51
N LEU A 162 6.99 5.27 -2.80
CA LEU A 162 7.88 6.22 -3.47
C LEU A 162 7.18 7.04 -4.56
N VAL A 163 7.68 8.27 -4.79
CA VAL A 163 7.20 9.16 -5.85
C VAL A 163 8.35 9.94 -6.47
N PHE A 164 8.39 9.98 -7.82
CA PHE A 164 9.39 10.71 -8.59
C PHE A 164 9.00 12.16 -8.84
N LEU A 165 10.01 13.04 -8.81
CA LEU A 165 9.96 14.37 -9.39
C LEU A 165 10.36 14.35 -10.89
N PRO A 166 9.95 15.36 -11.67
CA PRO A 166 10.30 15.43 -13.09
C PRO A 166 11.80 15.50 -13.39
N ASP A 167 12.63 15.92 -12.42
CA ASP A 167 14.09 15.99 -12.56
C ASP A 167 14.80 14.63 -12.34
N GLY A 168 14.02 13.57 -12.06
CA GLY A 168 14.55 12.22 -11.83
C GLY A 168 14.92 11.94 -10.38
N SER A 169 14.85 12.93 -9.50
CA SER A 169 14.92 12.70 -8.07
C SER A 169 13.61 12.09 -7.54
N PHE A 170 13.63 11.49 -6.38
CA PHE A 170 12.42 10.89 -5.80
C PHE A 170 12.41 10.91 -4.29
N PHE A 171 11.23 10.83 -3.73
CA PHE A 171 10.99 10.65 -2.31
C PHE A 171 10.54 9.22 -2.03
N PHE A 172 10.92 8.69 -0.87
CA PHE A 172 10.39 7.41 -0.39
C PHE A 172 10.22 7.42 1.13
N THR A 173 9.30 6.61 1.61
CA THR A 173 9.04 6.39 3.03
C THR A 173 9.79 5.16 3.53
N ASP A 174 10.30 5.24 4.77
CA ASP A 174 11.10 4.17 5.40
C ASP A 174 10.57 3.84 6.81
N PRO A 175 9.33 3.34 6.93
CA PRO A 175 8.77 2.86 8.20
C PRO A 175 9.39 1.53 8.62
N PRO A 176 9.17 1.05 9.86
CA PRO A 176 9.72 -0.22 10.33
C PRO A 176 8.81 -1.43 10.07
N PHE A 177 7.92 -1.41 9.06
CA PHE A 177 6.96 -2.50 8.82
C PHE A 177 7.64 -3.85 8.53
N GLY A 178 8.77 -3.85 7.84
CA GLY A 178 9.56 -5.05 7.53
C GLY A 178 10.37 -5.60 8.69
N LEU A 179 10.32 -4.97 9.86
CA LEU A 179 10.99 -5.41 11.08
C LEU A 179 9.98 -6.09 12.01
N PRO A 180 10.19 -7.35 12.43
CA PRO A 180 9.23 -8.07 13.28
C PRO A 180 8.88 -7.32 14.60
N GLY A 181 9.87 -6.69 15.21
CA GLY A 181 9.70 -5.88 16.44
C GLY A 181 9.38 -4.41 16.17
N ARG A 182 9.20 -4.01 14.90
CA ARG A 182 8.97 -2.62 14.48
C ARG A 182 9.99 -1.66 15.09
N ASP A 183 9.55 -0.60 15.77
CA ASP A 183 10.44 0.38 16.42
C ASP A 183 11.30 -0.20 17.55
N HIS A 184 10.86 -1.33 18.11
CA HIS A 184 11.58 -2.05 19.17
C HIS A 184 12.42 -3.21 18.63
N ASP A 185 12.51 -3.38 17.30
CA ASP A 185 13.30 -4.45 16.72
C ASP A 185 14.80 -4.21 16.95
N PRO A 186 15.54 -5.18 17.51
CA PRO A 186 16.97 -5.01 17.80
C PRO A 186 17.83 -4.81 16.53
N SER A 187 17.32 -5.15 15.35
CA SER A 187 18.00 -4.91 14.08
C SER A 187 17.71 -3.53 13.47
N LYS A 188 16.82 -2.72 14.07
CA LYS A 188 16.59 -1.32 13.66
C LYS A 188 17.81 -0.49 13.97
N GLN A 189 18.37 0.18 12.96
CA GLN A 189 19.61 0.96 13.10
C GLN A 189 19.39 2.47 13.03
N LEU A 190 18.37 2.90 12.28
CA LEU A 190 18.00 4.31 12.21
C LEU A 190 17.17 4.69 13.44
N PRO A 191 17.47 5.84 14.10
CA PRO A 191 16.75 6.27 15.31
C PRO A 191 15.41 6.97 15.00
N PHE A 192 14.93 6.90 13.77
CA PHE A 192 13.70 7.54 13.30
C PHE A 192 13.06 6.71 12.18
N ASP A 193 11.79 6.98 11.93
CA ASP A 193 11.08 6.53 10.74
C ASP A 193 11.01 7.71 9.78
N GLY A 194 11.61 7.55 8.61
CA GLY A 194 11.95 8.68 7.76
C GLY A 194 11.15 8.76 6.47
N VAL A 195 11.07 9.99 5.96
CA VAL A 195 10.91 10.25 4.54
C VAL A 195 12.23 10.75 4.00
N PHE A 196 12.72 10.08 2.96
CA PHE A 196 14.00 10.41 2.34
C PHE A 196 13.79 11.03 0.96
N HIS A 197 14.68 11.94 0.60
CA HIS A 197 14.88 12.45 -0.76
C HIS A 197 16.15 11.83 -1.34
N TYR A 198 16.04 11.19 -2.50
CA TYR A 198 17.17 10.74 -3.29
C TYR A 198 17.36 11.67 -4.49
N LYS A 199 18.53 12.25 -4.59
CA LYS A 199 18.94 13.12 -5.71
C LYS A 199 20.44 12.98 -5.96
N ASP A 200 20.83 12.79 -7.22
CA ASP A 200 22.23 12.77 -7.68
C ASP A 200 23.15 11.86 -6.83
N GLY A 201 22.69 10.66 -6.51
CA GLY A 201 23.44 9.68 -5.69
C GLY A 201 23.40 9.93 -4.19
N LYS A 202 22.72 10.97 -3.73
CA LYS A 202 22.65 11.36 -2.32
C LYS A 202 21.29 11.07 -1.71
N LEU A 203 21.27 10.40 -0.55
CA LEU A 203 20.12 10.28 0.33
C LEU A 203 20.10 11.40 1.36
N THR A 204 18.96 12.05 1.53
CA THR A 204 18.75 13.08 2.54
C THR A 204 17.44 12.80 3.26
N PRO A 205 17.42 12.54 4.58
CA PRO A 205 16.17 12.40 5.33
C PRO A 205 15.59 13.81 5.52
N ILE A 206 14.39 14.03 4.95
CA ILE A 206 13.69 15.33 4.97
C ILE A 206 12.63 15.42 6.05
N ILE A 207 12.10 14.27 6.50
CA ILE A 207 11.14 14.16 7.60
C ILE A 207 11.61 13.04 8.52
N LYS A 208 11.61 13.26 9.86
CA LYS A 208 12.14 12.30 10.86
C LYS A 208 11.24 12.16 12.09
N ASN A 209 10.09 12.79 12.10
CA ASN A 209 9.21 12.90 13.26
C ASN A 209 7.85 12.23 13.05
N LEU A 210 7.74 11.34 12.06
CA LEU A 210 6.59 10.47 11.87
C LEU A 210 6.81 9.12 12.58
N THR A 211 5.71 8.45 12.90
CA THR A 211 5.79 7.15 13.59
C THR A 211 5.81 6.00 12.58
N LEU A 212 4.90 6.01 11.62
CA LEU A 212 4.78 4.99 10.56
C LEU A 212 4.45 5.69 9.23
N PRO A 213 5.41 6.43 8.62
CA PRO A 213 5.18 7.03 7.30
C PRO A 213 4.93 5.93 6.29
N ASN A 214 3.90 6.09 5.44
CA ASN A 214 3.45 5.08 4.52
C ASN A 214 3.30 5.67 3.12
N GLY A 215 2.10 5.73 2.56
CA GLY A 215 1.86 6.27 1.23
C GLY A 215 2.36 7.69 1.05
N ILE A 216 2.88 7.99 -0.13
CA ILE A 216 3.47 9.28 -0.48
C ILE A 216 3.03 9.72 -1.88
N ALA A 217 2.71 11.02 -2.04
CA ALA A 217 2.31 11.58 -3.32
C ALA A 217 2.71 13.05 -3.45
N LEU A 218 2.72 13.56 -4.69
CA LEU A 218 2.96 14.96 -5.01
C LEU A 218 1.70 15.64 -5.51
N SER A 219 1.55 16.93 -5.22
CA SER A 219 0.58 17.78 -5.90
C SER A 219 0.94 17.92 -7.38
N PRO A 220 -0.04 18.24 -8.28
CA PRO A 220 0.22 18.37 -9.71
C PRO A 220 1.26 19.43 -10.07
N ASP A 221 1.43 20.45 -9.25
CA ASP A 221 2.44 21.50 -9.41
C ASP A 221 3.80 21.19 -8.75
N ASN A 222 3.92 20.01 -8.11
CA ASN A 222 5.09 19.57 -7.36
C ASN A 222 5.51 20.52 -6.21
N ARG A 223 4.57 21.27 -5.63
CA ARG A 223 4.83 22.18 -4.52
C ARG A 223 4.37 21.69 -3.16
N THR A 224 3.69 20.54 -3.15
CA THR A 224 3.24 19.89 -1.91
C THR A 224 3.59 18.41 -1.96
N LEU A 225 4.23 17.94 -0.91
CA LEU A 225 4.45 16.52 -0.64
C LEU A 225 3.41 16.05 0.38
N TYR A 226 2.59 15.08 -0.01
CA TYR A 226 1.62 14.44 0.88
C TYR A 226 2.19 13.15 1.43
N VAL A 227 2.02 12.93 2.73
CA VAL A 227 2.47 11.71 3.41
C VAL A 227 1.36 11.17 4.30
N ASN A 228 1.06 9.88 4.15
CA ASN A 228 0.24 9.15 5.10
C ASN A 228 1.07 8.71 6.30
N ASN A 229 0.54 8.91 7.50
CA ASN A 229 1.09 8.35 8.73
C ASN A 229 0.12 7.30 9.28
N SER A 230 0.52 6.03 9.27
CA SER A 230 -0.29 4.89 9.73
C SER A 230 -0.14 4.60 11.23
N GLY A 231 0.66 5.41 11.94
CA GLY A 231 0.95 5.23 13.37
C GLY A 231 -0.27 5.52 14.27
N PRO A 232 -0.07 5.59 15.59
CA PRO A 232 -1.16 5.90 16.53
C PRO A 232 -1.89 7.20 16.17
N ALA A 233 -1.18 8.21 15.68
CA ALA A 233 -1.76 9.41 15.08
C ALA A 233 -1.95 9.18 13.57
N GLN A 234 -3.09 8.61 13.20
CA GLN A 234 -3.42 8.30 11.79
C GLN A 234 -3.80 9.57 11.03
N ARG A 235 -2.94 10.02 10.11
CA ARG A 235 -3.12 11.32 9.43
C ARG A 235 -2.70 11.28 7.98
N VAL A 236 -3.30 12.16 7.20
CA VAL A 236 -2.78 12.62 5.91
C VAL A 236 -2.17 14.00 6.14
N ILE A 237 -0.89 14.13 5.88
CA ILE A 237 -0.11 15.34 6.20
C ILE A 237 0.38 15.96 4.90
N ALA A 238 0.21 17.26 4.75
CA ALA A 238 0.73 18.03 3.63
C ALA A 238 1.95 18.85 4.09
N TYR A 239 3.02 18.75 3.32
CA TYR A 239 4.27 19.50 3.50
C TYR A 239 4.50 20.41 2.29
N PRO A 240 4.62 21.73 2.47
CA PRO A 240 5.15 22.60 1.42
C PRO A 240 6.50 22.05 0.93
N LEU A 241 6.64 21.87 -0.37
CA LEU A 241 7.86 21.32 -0.98
C LEU A 241 8.63 22.44 -1.69
N HIS A 242 9.90 22.59 -1.31
CA HIS A 242 10.81 23.55 -1.91
C HIS A 242 11.56 22.96 -3.09
N GLN A 243 12.10 23.80 -3.98
CA GLN A 243 12.81 23.38 -5.20
C GLN A 243 14.08 22.56 -4.92
N ASP A 244 14.68 22.72 -3.74
CA ASP A 244 15.85 21.94 -3.32
C ASP A 244 15.47 20.55 -2.74
N GLY A 245 14.17 20.22 -2.69
CA GLY A 245 13.64 18.98 -2.12
C GLY A 245 13.47 19.00 -0.62
N SER A 246 13.74 20.11 0.05
CA SER A 246 13.41 20.30 1.47
C SER A 246 11.91 20.58 1.66
N VAL A 247 11.40 20.39 2.87
CA VAL A 247 10.00 20.61 3.18
C VAL A 247 9.82 21.72 4.22
N GLY A 248 8.72 22.47 4.07
CA GLY A 248 8.30 23.50 5.02
C GLY A 248 7.49 22.93 6.18
N ALA A 249 6.89 23.84 6.98
CA ALA A 249 6.04 23.47 8.10
C ALA A 249 4.80 22.70 7.63
N PRO A 250 4.53 21.51 8.18
CA PRO A 250 3.40 20.69 7.76
C PRO A 250 2.07 21.18 8.31
N HIS A 251 0.99 20.71 7.68
CA HIS A 251 -0.35 20.77 8.26
C HIS A 251 -1.11 19.46 7.97
N ASP A 252 -1.97 19.08 8.90
CA ASP A 252 -2.83 17.91 8.73
C ASP A 252 -3.97 18.25 7.77
N LEU A 253 -4.15 17.44 6.71
CA LEU A 253 -5.33 17.53 5.83
C LEU A 253 -6.53 16.84 6.45
N ILE A 254 -6.29 15.68 7.07
CA ILE A 254 -7.31 14.94 7.78
C ILE A 254 -6.68 14.09 8.90
N ASP A 255 -7.34 14.05 10.05
CA ASP A 255 -7.01 13.19 11.17
C ASP A 255 -8.02 12.04 11.24
N PHE A 256 -7.52 10.83 11.09
CA PHE A 256 -8.29 9.58 11.21
C PHE A 256 -8.15 8.94 12.58
N THR A 257 -7.40 9.54 13.51
CA THR A 257 -7.17 8.97 14.85
C THR A 257 -8.50 8.70 15.55
N GLY A 258 -8.70 7.44 15.97
CA GLY A 258 -9.94 7.01 16.62
C GLY A 258 -11.15 6.89 15.69
N LYS A 259 -11.00 7.02 14.37
CA LYS A 259 -12.09 6.74 13.43
C LYS A 259 -12.30 5.24 13.29
N GLU A 260 -13.57 4.87 13.22
CA GLU A 260 -13.96 3.46 13.11
C GLU A 260 -13.84 2.95 11.67
N GLY A 261 -13.65 1.64 11.57
CA GLY A 261 -13.56 0.89 10.32
C GLY A 261 -12.21 0.21 10.11
N PRO A 262 -12.17 -0.83 9.28
CA PRO A 262 -10.92 -1.51 8.94
C PRO A 262 -10.03 -0.64 8.06
N GLY A 263 -8.72 -0.78 8.23
CA GLY A 263 -7.71 -0.07 7.44
C GLY A 263 -7.10 1.13 8.17
N VAL A 264 -6.05 1.65 7.59
CA VAL A 264 -5.27 2.80 8.05
C VAL A 264 -4.94 3.69 6.85
N PRO A 265 -4.48 4.93 7.04
CA PRO A 265 -3.84 5.69 5.96
C PRO A 265 -2.61 4.92 5.45
N ASP A 266 -2.74 4.28 4.29
CA ASP A 266 -1.73 3.45 3.64
C ASP A 266 -1.34 4.12 2.31
N GLY A 267 -1.62 3.57 1.16
CA GLY A 267 -1.31 4.21 -0.11
C GLY A 267 -2.20 5.41 -0.46
N MET A 268 -1.69 6.30 -1.30
CA MET A 268 -2.44 7.44 -1.83
C MET A 268 -2.03 7.80 -3.25
N LYS A 269 -2.93 8.46 -3.99
CA LYS A 269 -2.64 9.11 -5.27
C LYS A 269 -3.39 10.43 -5.37
N VAL A 270 -2.96 11.28 -6.29
CA VAL A 270 -3.55 12.59 -6.55
C VAL A 270 -4.15 12.61 -7.95
N ASP A 271 -5.28 13.29 -8.15
CA ASP A 271 -5.83 13.50 -9.47
C ASP A 271 -5.31 14.80 -10.12
N SER A 272 -5.64 15.01 -11.39
CA SER A 272 -5.19 16.19 -12.16
C SER A 272 -5.76 17.53 -11.65
N ARG A 273 -6.77 17.49 -10.79
CA ARG A 273 -7.34 18.68 -10.13
C ARG A 273 -6.76 18.90 -8.74
N GLY A 274 -5.83 18.02 -8.29
CA GLY A 274 -5.20 18.10 -6.98
C GLY A 274 -5.97 17.41 -5.85
N ASN A 275 -7.09 16.73 -6.14
CA ASN A 275 -7.77 15.98 -5.08
C ASN A 275 -6.95 14.76 -4.68
N ILE A 276 -6.94 14.47 -3.38
CA ILE A 276 -6.19 13.38 -2.78
C ILE A 276 -7.11 12.17 -2.63
N TRP A 277 -6.70 11.04 -3.18
CA TRP A 277 -7.35 9.75 -3.06
C TRP A 277 -6.48 8.90 -2.16
N THR A 278 -6.91 8.69 -0.92
CA THR A 278 -6.11 8.04 0.11
C THR A 278 -6.88 6.92 0.77
N THR A 279 -6.20 5.82 1.08
CA THR A 279 -6.77 4.79 1.94
C THR A 279 -6.92 5.30 3.37
N GLY A 280 -7.76 4.65 4.14
CA GLY A 280 -8.02 4.99 5.54
C GLY A 280 -9.08 4.09 6.15
N PRO A 281 -9.48 4.34 7.40
CA PRO A 281 -10.53 3.56 8.05
C PRO A 281 -11.82 3.49 7.22
N GLY A 282 -12.25 2.26 6.91
CA GLY A 282 -13.46 1.97 6.15
C GLY A 282 -13.36 2.12 4.64
N GLY A 283 -12.15 2.31 4.06
CA GLY A 283 -11.92 2.36 2.59
C GLY A 283 -11.11 3.55 2.12
N ILE A 284 -11.37 4.03 0.91
CA ILE A 284 -10.62 5.12 0.30
C ILE A 284 -11.39 6.43 0.50
N ARG A 285 -10.74 7.45 1.04
CA ARG A 285 -11.26 8.83 1.13
C ARG A 285 -10.82 9.63 -0.07
N ILE A 286 -11.72 10.47 -0.55
CA ILE A 286 -11.46 11.45 -1.60
C ILE A 286 -11.56 12.84 -0.97
N LEU A 287 -10.45 13.58 -0.99
CA LEU A 287 -10.30 14.87 -0.33
C LEU A 287 -10.00 15.96 -1.36
N THR A 288 -10.47 17.19 -1.11
CA THR A 288 -9.93 18.34 -1.83
C THR A 288 -8.49 18.64 -1.37
N PRO A 289 -7.72 19.47 -2.09
CA PRO A 289 -6.39 19.92 -1.63
C PRO A 289 -6.38 20.55 -0.24
N GLU A 290 -7.52 21.12 0.21
CA GLU A 290 -7.71 21.73 1.54
C GLU A 290 -8.19 20.72 2.60
N GLY A 291 -8.30 19.44 2.26
CA GLY A 291 -8.69 18.36 3.18
C GLY A 291 -10.20 18.17 3.37
N LYS A 292 -11.05 18.84 2.57
CA LYS A 292 -12.51 18.61 2.64
C LYS A 292 -12.85 17.25 2.04
N VAL A 293 -13.56 16.41 2.80
CA VAL A 293 -14.01 15.10 2.34
C VAL A 293 -15.12 15.23 1.30
N LEU A 294 -14.92 14.65 0.11
CA LEU A 294 -15.89 14.61 -0.98
C LEU A 294 -16.68 13.30 -0.98
N GLY A 295 -16.03 12.19 -0.64
CA GLY A 295 -16.65 10.88 -0.63
C GLY A 295 -15.73 9.78 -0.13
N GLN A 296 -16.27 8.55 -0.20
CA GLN A 296 -15.56 7.35 0.21
C GLN A 296 -15.88 6.20 -0.73
N ILE A 297 -14.88 5.43 -1.12
CA ILE A 297 -15.04 4.15 -1.80
C ILE A 297 -14.90 3.06 -0.74
N GLN A 298 -15.92 2.22 -0.61
CA GLN A 298 -15.94 1.06 0.26
C GLN A 298 -15.72 -0.21 -0.56
N LEU A 299 -14.89 -1.10 -0.04
CA LEU A 299 -14.57 -2.41 -0.61
C LEU A 299 -14.80 -3.50 0.44
N PRO A 300 -15.01 -4.76 0.02
CA PRO A 300 -15.09 -5.91 0.93
C PRO A 300 -13.81 -6.13 1.72
N GLU A 301 -12.67 -5.70 1.18
CA GLU A 301 -11.34 -5.86 1.76
C GLU A 301 -10.71 -4.51 2.08
N VAL A 302 -9.71 -4.54 2.97
CA VAL A 302 -8.92 -3.34 3.29
C VAL A 302 -8.11 -2.94 2.07
N ALA A 303 -8.36 -1.73 1.56
CA ALA A 303 -7.55 -1.15 0.50
C ALA A 303 -6.15 -0.82 1.03
N ALA A 304 -5.13 -1.21 0.27
CA ALA A 304 -3.74 -0.93 0.56
C ALA A 304 -3.22 0.26 -0.24
N ASN A 305 -3.35 0.25 -1.58
CA ASN A 305 -2.80 1.31 -2.41
C ASN A 305 -3.62 1.53 -3.70
N LEU A 306 -3.22 2.49 -4.50
CA LEU A 306 -3.94 2.98 -5.68
C LEU A 306 -2.99 3.23 -6.85
N ALA A 307 -3.48 3.11 -8.09
CA ALA A 307 -2.79 3.60 -9.28
C ALA A 307 -3.79 4.04 -10.34
N TRP A 308 -3.45 5.11 -11.06
CA TRP A 308 -4.17 5.52 -12.25
C TRP A 308 -3.68 4.73 -13.45
N GLY A 309 -4.58 4.14 -14.20
CA GLY A 309 -4.29 3.32 -15.36
C GLY A 309 -5.06 3.71 -16.62
N ASP A 310 -4.89 2.91 -17.66
CA ASP A 310 -5.44 3.11 -19.00
C ASP A 310 -5.07 4.51 -19.55
N ASN A 311 -6.07 5.28 -19.94
CA ASN A 311 -5.90 6.69 -20.36
C ASN A 311 -5.82 7.69 -19.20
N GLY A 312 -5.72 7.18 -17.94
CA GLY A 312 -5.66 7.97 -16.71
C GLY A 312 -7.01 8.17 -16.03
N THR A 313 -8.11 7.60 -16.55
CA THR A 313 -9.45 7.70 -15.96
C THR A 313 -9.92 6.40 -15.29
N THR A 314 -9.09 5.38 -15.24
CA THR A 314 -9.35 4.17 -14.46
C THR A 314 -8.49 4.19 -13.20
N LEU A 315 -9.12 4.19 -12.04
CA LEU A 315 -8.44 4.02 -10.75
C LEU A 315 -8.38 2.53 -10.43
N TYR A 316 -7.19 1.95 -10.42
CA TYR A 316 -6.94 0.61 -9.90
C TYR A 316 -6.64 0.67 -8.41
N ILE A 317 -7.12 -0.32 -7.67
CA ILE A 317 -7.03 -0.39 -6.22
C ILE A 317 -6.52 -1.77 -5.83
N THR A 318 -5.39 -1.83 -5.16
CA THR A 318 -4.92 -3.05 -4.51
C THR A 318 -5.54 -3.15 -3.12
N ALA A 319 -6.12 -4.32 -2.80
CA ALA A 319 -6.81 -4.54 -1.54
C ALA A 319 -6.65 -6.01 -1.13
N ARG A 320 -5.80 -6.26 -0.17
CA ARG A 320 -5.45 -7.60 0.34
C ARG A 320 -5.27 -8.63 -0.77
N THR A 321 -6.30 -9.43 -1.04
CA THR A 321 -6.22 -10.60 -1.94
C THR A 321 -6.72 -10.32 -3.35
N HIS A 322 -7.20 -9.11 -3.63
CA HIS A 322 -7.77 -8.72 -4.92
C HIS A 322 -7.25 -7.39 -5.45
N VAL A 323 -7.42 -7.20 -6.74
CA VAL A 323 -7.30 -5.92 -7.44
C VAL A 323 -8.68 -5.52 -7.92
N TYR A 324 -9.06 -4.28 -7.61
CA TYR A 324 -10.30 -3.65 -8.05
C TYR A 324 -10.01 -2.52 -9.03
N ARG A 325 -11.02 -2.06 -9.74
CA ARG A 325 -10.97 -0.83 -10.51
C ARG A 325 -12.24 -0.02 -10.36
N LEU A 326 -12.12 1.29 -10.58
CA LEU A 326 -13.23 2.23 -10.62
C LEU A 326 -13.02 3.20 -11.78
N GLN A 327 -14.04 3.35 -12.63
CA GLN A 327 -14.02 4.35 -13.69
C GLN A 327 -14.29 5.74 -13.12
N THR A 328 -13.49 6.74 -13.51
CA THR A 328 -13.59 8.11 -13.04
C THR A 328 -13.82 9.10 -14.20
N LEU A 329 -14.37 10.27 -13.88
CA LEU A 329 -14.52 11.40 -14.80
C LEU A 329 -13.29 12.32 -14.80
N VAL A 330 -12.51 12.27 -13.72
CA VAL A 330 -11.24 13.00 -13.59
C VAL A 330 -10.10 12.10 -14.02
N ARG A 331 -9.03 12.70 -14.55
CA ARG A 331 -7.78 11.96 -14.79
C ARG A 331 -6.92 12.01 -13.55
N GLY A 332 -6.19 10.92 -13.30
CA GLY A 332 -5.11 10.94 -12.32
C GLY A 332 -4.03 11.94 -12.68
N TYR A 333 -3.39 12.51 -11.68
CA TYR A 333 -2.08 13.11 -11.85
C TYR A 333 -1.07 11.97 -12.06
N LEU A 334 -0.42 12.03 -13.17
CA LEU A 334 0.31 10.89 -13.66
C LEU A 334 1.80 11.09 -13.42
N PRO A 335 2.53 10.03 -13.01
CA PRO A 335 3.93 10.18 -12.65
C PRO A 335 4.75 10.79 -13.81
N ALA A 336 5.84 11.47 -13.43
CA ALA A 336 6.72 12.17 -14.34
C ALA A 336 7.26 11.29 -15.49
N PHE A 337 7.45 10.00 -15.21
CA PHE A 337 7.93 9.01 -16.17
C PHE A 337 6.90 7.92 -16.38
N ARG A 338 6.54 7.74 -17.65
CA ARG A 338 5.59 6.72 -18.10
C ARG A 338 6.16 5.99 -19.31
N ARG A 339 5.83 4.75 -19.40
CA ARG A 339 5.98 3.96 -20.63
C ARG A 339 4.73 3.12 -20.90
#